data_56f67246e61122356a04517d399a5788
#
_entry.id   56f67246e61122356a04517d399a5788
#
_cell.length_a   1.000
_cell.length_b   1.000
_cell.length_c   1.000
_cell.angle_alpha   90.00
_cell.angle_beta   90.00
_cell.angle_gamma   90.00
#
_symmetry.space_group_name_H-M   'P 1'
#
loop_
_entity.id
_entity.type
_entity.pdbx_description
1 polymer ?
#
loop_
_entity_poly.entity_id
_entity_poly.type
_entity_poly.pdbx_seq_one_letter_code
_entity_poly.pdbx_strand_id
1 'polypeptide(L)'
;MGLMNKLMKWAVLSLLLTFFPLVSHSVAAESLQQLIDETSPNSTLYLKNQTYEGPVTITKPITIIGDKKTKITSLTTGIKIKDTTDITLVSLQFETKQTPIRVEDSKDLVFKNLNLDIDEKGVEFYRVQNVTLSSLKIEGKKEGHFSKKPNAVSLFEGDQIIVKNLFAKNIQDGMYFEKTKNVDVQHTVVEDGRYGLHFMYGTNIQLQHNTVKNNVSGMTIMVVENAYIAHNQIERQLQLNSNGMYLYDIEEAQITNNIFKENTTATIWNQVKNSTFTKNMFQSNGTVIHSRSSPNVTVTENEFQGNILTARSDEIGFVLNRNHYDDYNGYDFNADGLGDTDYHSFTSFGQWMVRKPVYQYYVESPSVTLLNKLDQQLSDTQNMVLVDKNPLMMTEKKEQSIQLNWLHLLGSTASLFVLFSIWRKLR
;
A
#
# COMPACT_ATOMS: atom_id res chain seq x y z
N MET A 1 -26.72 -86.04 24.37
CA MET A 1 -25.47 -85.84 23.57
C MET A 1 -25.70 -85.09 22.23
N GLY A 2 -26.92 -84.98 21.75
CA GLY A 2 -27.23 -84.38 20.45
C GLY A 2 -27.37 -82.86 20.41
N LEU A 3 -27.83 -82.24 21.54
CA LEU A 3 -28.16 -80.81 21.61
C LEU A 3 -26.89 -79.95 21.82
N MET A 4 -25.95 -80.44 22.57
CA MET A 4 -24.70 -79.71 22.86
C MET A 4 -23.77 -79.58 21.63
N ASN A 5 -23.78 -80.59 20.76
CA ASN A 5 -23.03 -80.57 19.48
C ASN A 5 -23.62 -79.61 18.47
N LYS A 6 -24.92 -79.33 18.47
CA LYS A 6 -25.57 -78.35 17.61
C LYS A 6 -25.28 -76.91 18.09
N LEU A 7 -25.32 -76.65 19.38
CA LEU A 7 -25.01 -75.33 19.94
C LEU A 7 -23.51 -74.97 19.74
N MET A 8 -22.64 -75.96 19.87
CA MET A 8 -21.21 -75.71 19.61
C MET A 8 -20.88 -75.46 18.13
N LYS A 9 -21.60 -76.04 17.16
CA LYS A 9 -21.49 -75.74 15.72
C LYS A 9 -21.99 -74.33 15.38
N TRP A 10 -23.08 -73.89 16.02
CA TRP A 10 -23.59 -72.50 15.82
C TRP A 10 -22.71 -71.45 16.51
N ALA A 11 -22.09 -71.75 17.62
CA ALA A 11 -21.14 -70.85 18.30
C ALA A 11 -19.84 -70.68 17.50
N VAL A 12 -19.34 -71.77 16.86
CA VAL A 12 -18.14 -71.69 16.01
C VAL A 12 -18.47 -70.99 14.66
N LEU A 13 -19.68 -71.12 14.13
CA LEU A 13 -20.08 -70.44 12.88
C LEU A 13 -20.33 -68.95 13.14
N SER A 14 -20.84 -68.56 14.34
CA SER A 14 -20.97 -67.13 14.68
C SER A 14 -19.65 -66.50 15.00
N LEU A 15 -18.66 -67.21 15.54
CA LEU A 15 -17.33 -66.69 15.79
C LEU A 15 -16.48 -66.49 14.49
N LEU A 16 -16.77 -67.27 13.44
CA LEU A 16 -16.12 -67.11 12.13
C LEU A 16 -16.70 -65.94 11.31
N LEU A 17 -17.91 -65.50 11.62
CA LEU A 17 -18.55 -64.34 10.93
C LEU A 17 -18.15 -63.00 11.58
N THR A 18 -17.56 -62.98 12.75
CA THR A 18 -17.10 -61.73 13.44
C THR A 18 -15.65 -61.33 13.10
N PHE A 19 -14.91 -62.16 12.37
CA PHE A 19 -13.53 -61.90 11.94
C PHE A 19 -13.43 -61.63 10.43
N PHE A 20 -14.42 -60.97 9.79
CA PHE A 20 -14.13 -60.27 8.55
C PHE A 20 -13.50 -58.95 8.96
N PRO A 21 -12.19 -58.71 8.72
CA PRO A 21 -11.66 -57.39 8.85
C PRO A 21 -12.45 -56.55 7.84
N LEU A 22 -13.24 -55.60 8.31
CA LEU A 22 -13.62 -54.45 7.52
C LEU A 22 -12.32 -53.76 7.10
N VAL A 23 -11.77 -54.21 5.98
CA VAL A 23 -10.74 -53.44 5.28
C VAL A 23 -11.47 -52.21 4.81
N SER A 24 -11.56 -51.24 5.68
CA SER A 24 -11.83 -49.86 5.25
C SER A 24 -10.73 -49.51 4.29
N HIS A 25 -11.00 -49.63 3.02
CA HIS A 25 -10.19 -48.96 2.01
C HIS A 25 -10.36 -47.47 2.32
N SER A 26 -9.46 -46.93 3.13
CA SER A 26 -9.24 -45.50 3.11
C SER A 26 -8.78 -45.25 1.68
N VAL A 27 -9.68 -44.77 0.85
CA VAL A 27 -9.29 -44.12 -0.40
C VAL A 27 -8.36 -43.02 0.05
N ALA A 28 -7.06 -43.21 -0.10
CA ALA A 28 -6.09 -42.19 0.18
C ALA A 28 -6.53 -40.95 -0.62
N ALA A 29 -6.75 -39.86 0.05
CA ALA A 29 -7.12 -38.62 -0.62
C ALA A 29 -6.04 -38.36 -1.65
N GLU A 30 -6.43 -38.27 -2.91
CA GLU A 30 -5.56 -38.04 -4.05
C GLU A 30 -4.71 -36.80 -3.81
N SER A 31 -3.40 -36.91 -3.84
CA SER A 31 -2.53 -35.80 -3.53
C SER A 31 -2.62 -34.72 -4.60
N LEU A 32 -2.52 -33.44 -4.21
CA LEU A 32 -2.54 -32.33 -5.18
C LEU A 32 -1.42 -32.50 -6.24
N GLN A 33 -0.26 -33.00 -5.86
CA GLN A 33 0.84 -33.28 -6.81
C GLN A 33 0.42 -34.33 -7.85
N GLN A 34 -0.23 -35.40 -7.42
CA GLN A 34 -0.71 -36.45 -8.33
C GLN A 34 -1.75 -35.90 -9.32
N LEU A 35 -2.73 -35.10 -8.85
CA LEU A 35 -3.70 -34.44 -9.71
C LEU A 35 -3.03 -33.54 -10.76
N ILE A 36 -2.01 -32.77 -10.34
CA ILE A 36 -1.23 -31.94 -11.24
C ILE A 36 -0.49 -32.81 -12.28
N ASP A 37 0.17 -33.90 -11.84
CA ASP A 37 0.98 -34.75 -12.71
C ASP A 37 0.14 -35.48 -13.76
N GLU A 38 -1.07 -35.92 -13.39
CA GLU A 38 -2.02 -36.60 -14.28
C GLU A 38 -2.74 -35.64 -15.24
N THR A 39 -2.80 -34.34 -14.94
CA THR A 39 -3.40 -33.32 -15.81
C THR A 39 -2.50 -33.08 -17.02
N SER A 40 -3.01 -33.16 -18.23
CA SER A 40 -2.25 -32.91 -19.46
C SER A 40 -1.76 -31.45 -19.53
N PRO A 41 -0.59 -31.16 -20.13
CA PRO A 41 -0.16 -29.79 -20.38
C PRO A 41 -1.23 -28.94 -21.11
N ASN A 42 -1.30 -27.65 -20.83
CA ASN A 42 -2.28 -26.71 -21.36
C ASN A 42 -3.75 -27.04 -21.03
N SER A 43 -3.99 -27.91 -20.06
CA SER A 43 -5.34 -28.29 -19.61
C SER A 43 -5.72 -27.57 -18.31
N THR A 44 -6.99 -27.63 -17.95
CA THR A 44 -7.53 -27.05 -16.73
C THR A 44 -7.80 -28.13 -15.70
N LEU A 45 -7.19 -27.99 -14.53
CA LEU A 45 -7.45 -28.78 -13.33
C LEU A 45 -8.48 -28.04 -12.46
N TYR A 46 -9.65 -28.61 -12.29
CA TYR A 46 -10.67 -28.10 -11.37
C TYR A 46 -10.52 -28.79 -10.01
N LEU A 47 -10.16 -28.04 -8.99
CA LEU A 47 -10.03 -28.54 -7.64
C LEU A 47 -11.37 -28.54 -6.90
N LYS A 48 -11.61 -29.60 -6.15
CA LYS A 48 -12.79 -29.70 -5.26
C LYS A 48 -12.64 -28.76 -4.07
N ASN A 49 -13.78 -28.43 -3.48
CA ASN A 49 -13.85 -27.63 -2.25
C ASN A 49 -13.36 -28.44 -1.05
N GLN A 50 -12.07 -28.52 -0.87
CA GLN A 50 -11.39 -29.22 0.23
C GLN A 50 -10.01 -28.63 0.49
N THR A 51 -9.36 -29.11 1.52
CA THR A 51 -7.95 -28.76 1.83
C THR A 51 -7.02 -29.74 1.12
N TYR A 52 -6.03 -29.20 0.44
CA TYR A 52 -4.94 -29.94 -0.20
C TYR A 52 -3.64 -29.64 0.53
N GLU A 53 -2.79 -30.66 0.66
CA GLU A 53 -1.48 -30.51 1.29
C GLU A 53 -0.40 -30.26 0.24
N GLY A 54 0.43 -29.24 0.49
CA GLY A 54 1.68 -29.01 -0.22
C GLY A 54 2.88 -29.60 0.53
N PRO A 55 4.11 -29.44 0.01
CA PRO A 55 4.43 -28.64 -1.17
C PRO A 55 4.09 -29.36 -2.49
N VAL A 56 3.71 -28.59 -3.50
CA VAL A 56 3.58 -29.09 -4.86
C VAL A 56 4.47 -28.32 -5.83
N THR A 57 4.92 -28.98 -6.89
CA THR A 57 5.78 -28.37 -7.92
C THR A 57 5.09 -28.43 -9.27
N ILE A 58 5.06 -27.30 -9.98
CA ILE A 58 4.51 -27.16 -11.31
C ILE A 58 5.65 -26.82 -12.27
N THR A 59 5.84 -27.68 -13.29
CA THR A 59 6.88 -27.54 -14.31
C THR A 59 6.31 -27.64 -15.73
N LYS A 60 5.00 -27.53 -15.88
CA LYS A 60 4.31 -27.60 -17.18
C LYS A 60 3.18 -26.60 -17.25
N PRO A 61 2.81 -26.13 -18.43
CA PRO A 61 1.65 -25.25 -18.61
C PRO A 61 0.38 -25.85 -18.05
N ILE A 62 -0.31 -25.16 -17.15
CA ILE A 62 -1.55 -25.65 -16.54
C ILE A 62 -2.39 -24.50 -15.98
N THR A 63 -3.69 -24.65 -16.07
CA THR A 63 -4.65 -23.79 -15.35
C THR A 63 -5.20 -24.54 -14.14
N ILE A 64 -5.08 -23.99 -12.93
CA ILE A 64 -5.66 -24.56 -11.71
C ILE A 64 -6.76 -23.62 -11.21
N ILE A 65 -7.97 -24.15 -11.12
CA ILE A 65 -9.16 -23.41 -10.68
C ILE A 65 -9.72 -24.08 -9.43
N GLY A 66 -9.71 -23.37 -8.32
CA GLY A 66 -10.43 -23.74 -7.10
C GLY A 66 -11.79 -23.05 -7.01
N ASP A 67 -12.37 -23.12 -5.84
CA ASP A 67 -13.52 -22.34 -5.44
C ASP A 67 -13.23 -21.54 -4.15
N LYS A 68 -14.22 -20.82 -3.63
CA LYS A 68 -14.04 -19.94 -2.45
C LYS A 68 -13.53 -20.66 -1.17
N LYS A 69 -13.51 -21.98 -1.15
CA LYS A 69 -13.08 -22.78 0.02
C LYS A 69 -11.95 -23.77 -0.30
N THR A 70 -11.51 -23.82 -1.55
CA THR A 70 -10.34 -24.63 -1.93
C THR A 70 -9.10 -24.06 -1.27
N LYS A 71 -8.52 -24.79 -0.33
CA LYS A 71 -7.39 -24.35 0.49
C LYS A 71 -6.15 -25.22 0.21
N ILE A 72 -5.00 -24.55 0.14
CA ILE A 72 -3.69 -25.20 0.08
C ILE A 72 -2.95 -24.90 1.37
N THR A 73 -2.57 -25.94 2.10
CA THR A 73 -1.81 -25.84 3.35
C THR A 73 -0.41 -26.46 3.18
N SER A 74 0.59 -25.87 3.84
CA SER A 74 1.93 -26.44 3.86
C SER A 74 2.76 -25.94 5.03
N LEU A 75 3.62 -26.79 5.57
CA LEU A 75 4.64 -26.38 6.54
C LEU A 75 5.84 -25.67 5.90
N THR A 76 5.95 -25.72 4.58
CA THR A 76 7.00 -25.07 3.79
C THR A 76 6.38 -24.22 2.68
N THR A 77 6.75 -24.46 1.42
CA THR A 77 6.15 -23.79 0.26
C THR A 77 4.85 -24.47 -0.13
N GLY A 78 3.80 -23.70 -0.40
CA GLY A 78 2.53 -24.24 -0.90
C GLY A 78 2.66 -24.72 -2.34
N ILE A 79 2.88 -23.79 -3.27
CA ILE A 79 3.13 -24.10 -4.70
C ILE A 79 4.49 -23.55 -5.13
N LYS A 80 5.30 -24.39 -5.74
CA LYS A 80 6.53 -24.01 -6.46
C LYS A 80 6.29 -24.12 -7.96
N ILE A 81 6.49 -23.02 -8.69
CA ILE A 81 6.41 -22.97 -10.16
C ILE A 81 7.82 -22.72 -10.68
N LYS A 82 8.30 -23.55 -11.59
CA LYS A 82 9.67 -23.44 -12.05
C LYS A 82 9.83 -23.87 -13.50
N ASP A 83 10.69 -23.14 -14.24
CA ASP A 83 11.11 -23.45 -15.61
C ASP A 83 9.90 -23.74 -16.55
N THR A 84 8.85 -22.90 -16.49
CA THR A 84 7.62 -23.15 -17.22
C THR A 84 6.96 -21.86 -17.73
N THR A 85 5.88 -22.01 -18.49
CA THR A 85 5.09 -20.92 -19.06
C THR A 85 3.60 -21.20 -18.92
N ASP A 86 2.74 -20.20 -19.18
CA ASP A 86 1.30 -20.35 -19.26
C ASP A 86 0.67 -20.99 -18.01
N ILE A 87 0.97 -20.42 -16.86
CA ILE A 87 0.38 -20.84 -15.59
C ILE A 87 -0.74 -19.89 -15.19
N THR A 88 -1.91 -20.46 -14.91
CA THR A 88 -3.04 -19.72 -14.36
C THR A 88 -3.51 -20.34 -13.04
N LEU A 89 -3.52 -19.54 -11.95
CA LEU A 89 -4.06 -19.92 -10.65
C LEU A 89 -5.27 -19.05 -10.33
N VAL A 90 -6.42 -19.66 -10.05
CA VAL A 90 -7.67 -18.92 -9.81
C VAL A 90 -8.40 -19.45 -8.58
N SER A 91 -8.88 -18.53 -7.74
CA SER A 91 -9.80 -18.81 -6.63
C SER A 91 -9.24 -19.84 -5.61
N LEU A 92 -8.03 -19.62 -5.16
CA LEU A 92 -7.36 -20.47 -4.17
C LEU A 92 -7.11 -19.70 -2.86
N GLN A 93 -7.19 -20.41 -1.75
CA GLN A 93 -6.76 -19.94 -0.44
C GLN A 93 -5.45 -20.62 -0.04
N PHE A 94 -4.57 -19.87 0.63
CA PHE A 94 -3.30 -20.40 1.10
C PHE A 94 -3.15 -20.17 2.61
N GLU A 95 -2.75 -21.20 3.31
CA GLU A 95 -2.35 -21.16 4.72
C GLU A 95 -1.03 -21.93 4.85
N THR A 96 0.09 -21.19 4.77
CA THR A 96 1.42 -21.81 4.74
C THR A 96 2.32 -21.21 5.82
N LYS A 97 3.24 -22.01 6.34
CA LYS A 97 4.21 -21.51 7.33
C LYS A 97 5.30 -20.66 6.68
N GLN A 98 5.77 -21.04 5.50
CA GLN A 98 6.82 -20.31 4.81
C GLN A 98 6.26 -19.51 3.63
N THR A 99 6.36 -20.01 2.41
CA THR A 99 6.03 -19.30 1.19
C THR A 99 4.78 -19.90 0.54
N PRO A 100 3.66 -19.17 0.42
CA PRO A 100 2.48 -19.71 -0.26
C PRO A 100 2.76 -20.04 -1.72
N ILE A 101 3.39 -19.16 -2.47
CA ILE A 101 3.70 -19.35 -3.89
C ILE A 101 5.11 -18.84 -4.17
N ARG A 102 5.94 -19.67 -4.76
CA ARG A 102 7.29 -19.33 -5.23
C ARG A 102 7.41 -19.65 -6.71
N VAL A 103 7.84 -18.66 -7.48
CA VAL A 103 7.98 -18.76 -8.94
C VAL A 103 9.40 -18.45 -9.34
N GLU A 104 10.00 -19.31 -10.14
CA GLU A 104 11.37 -19.18 -10.64
C GLU A 104 11.40 -19.44 -12.15
N ASP A 105 12.15 -18.64 -12.92
CA ASP A 105 12.46 -18.85 -14.33
C ASP A 105 11.23 -19.17 -15.20
N SER A 106 10.17 -18.35 -15.05
CA SER A 106 8.88 -18.66 -15.66
C SER A 106 8.24 -17.41 -16.28
N LYS A 107 7.33 -17.58 -17.22
CA LYS A 107 6.63 -16.49 -17.91
C LYS A 107 5.17 -16.80 -18.18
N ASP A 108 4.42 -15.76 -18.60
CA ASP A 108 3.00 -15.85 -18.93
C ASP A 108 2.17 -16.39 -17.76
N LEU A 109 2.21 -15.65 -16.64
CA LEU A 109 1.65 -16.05 -15.36
C LEU A 109 0.42 -15.22 -15.02
N VAL A 110 -0.68 -15.86 -14.66
CA VAL A 110 -1.91 -15.20 -14.24
C VAL A 110 -2.37 -15.73 -12.88
N PHE A 111 -2.34 -14.90 -11.85
CA PHE A 111 -2.84 -15.22 -10.52
C PHE A 111 -4.04 -14.34 -10.22
N LYS A 112 -5.20 -14.97 -9.99
CA LYS A 112 -6.45 -14.24 -9.84
C LYS A 112 -7.28 -14.75 -8.67
N ASN A 113 -7.83 -13.81 -7.91
CA ASN A 113 -8.74 -14.11 -6.80
C ASN A 113 -8.12 -15.08 -5.78
N LEU A 114 -6.90 -14.75 -5.30
CA LEU A 114 -6.20 -15.52 -4.29
C LEU A 114 -6.32 -14.86 -2.92
N ASN A 115 -6.48 -15.68 -1.89
CA ASN A 115 -6.48 -15.25 -0.49
C ASN A 115 -5.33 -15.94 0.25
N LEU A 116 -4.41 -15.14 0.81
CA LEU A 116 -3.17 -15.64 1.39
C LEU A 116 -3.01 -15.12 2.82
N ASP A 117 -3.06 -16.02 3.79
CA ASP A 117 -2.65 -15.76 5.15
C ASP A 117 -1.16 -16.14 5.29
N ILE A 118 -0.29 -15.14 5.47
CA ILE A 118 1.16 -15.31 5.40
C ILE A 118 1.82 -15.17 6.77
N ASP A 119 2.82 -16.01 7.01
CA ASP A 119 3.59 -16.02 8.26
C ASP A 119 5.04 -15.53 8.07
N GLU A 120 5.87 -16.26 7.34
CA GLU A 120 7.28 -15.92 7.14
C GLU A 120 7.53 -15.16 5.83
N LYS A 121 6.85 -15.54 4.76
CA LYS A 121 6.98 -14.96 3.43
C LYS A 121 5.65 -14.92 2.69
N GLY A 122 5.51 -13.95 1.78
CA GLY A 122 4.40 -13.88 0.85
C GLY A 122 4.70 -14.57 -0.49
N VAL A 123 4.19 -14.03 -1.57
CA VAL A 123 4.44 -14.53 -2.92
C VAL A 123 5.81 -14.05 -3.40
N GLU A 124 6.65 -14.96 -3.86
CA GLU A 124 8.00 -14.68 -4.34
C GLU A 124 8.14 -15.02 -5.83
N PHE A 125 8.71 -14.08 -6.61
CA PHE A 125 9.00 -14.25 -8.03
C PHE A 125 10.49 -13.97 -8.29
N TYR A 126 11.12 -14.81 -9.09
CA TYR A 126 12.52 -14.71 -9.49
C TYR A 126 12.66 -14.93 -10.99
N ARG A 127 13.15 -13.94 -11.72
CA ARG A 127 13.36 -13.98 -13.18
C ARG A 127 12.10 -14.37 -13.94
N VAL A 128 11.13 -13.49 -13.92
CA VAL A 128 9.80 -13.73 -14.51
C VAL A 128 9.46 -12.68 -15.58
N GLN A 129 8.61 -13.07 -16.50
CA GLN A 129 8.11 -12.17 -17.55
C GLN A 129 6.61 -12.36 -17.74
N ASN A 130 5.93 -11.28 -18.10
CA ASN A 130 4.49 -11.25 -18.36
C ASN A 130 3.67 -11.85 -17.20
N VAL A 131 3.62 -11.13 -16.09
CA VAL A 131 2.94 -11.54 -14.86
C VAL A 131 1.73 -10.67 -14.63
N THR A 132 0.57 -11.27 -14.44
CA THR A 132 -0.65 -10.58 -14.04
C THR A 132 -1.13 -11.08 -12.68
N LEU A 133 -1.17 -10.17 -11.70
CA LEU A 133 -1.74 -10.40 -10.37
C LEU A 133 -3.03 -9.60 -10.25
N SER A 134 -4.16 -10.25 -10.00
CA SER A 134 -5.43 -9.54 -9.89
C SER A 134 -6.33 -10.06 -8.78
N SER A 135 -6.89 -9.14 -8.00
CA SER A 135 -7.79 -9.47 -6.88
C SER A 135 -7.13 -10.41 -5.85
N LEU A 136 -5.92 -10.06 -5.42
CA LEU A 136 -5.22 -10.77 -4.37
C LEU A 136 -5.50 -10.12 -3.01
N LYS A 137 -5.80 -10.93 -2.00
CA LYS A 137 -5.87 -10.50 -0.60
C LYS A 137 -4.75 -11.18 0.17
N ILE A 138 -3.83 -10.39 0.77
CA ILE A 138 -2.66 -10.90 1.47
C ILE A 138 -2.61 -10.28 2.86
N GLU A 139 -2.71 -11.10 3.89
CA GLU A 139 -2.68 -10.64 5.27
C GLU A 139 -1.56 -11.32 6.05
N GLY A 140 -0.70 -10.51 6.67
CA GLY A 140 0.27 -10.97 7.66
C GLY A 140 -0.32 -10.95 9.07
N LYS A 141 0.41 -11.50 10.04
CA LYS A 141 0.01 -11.45 11.44
C LYS A 141 0.01 -10.02 11.97
N LYS A 142 -1.00 -9.68 12.78
CA LYS A 142 -1.14 -8.37 13.38
C LYS A 142 -0.03 -8.08 14.39
N GLU A 143 0.37 -9.09 15.16
CA GLU A 143 1.36 -8.98 16.23
C GLU A 143 2.78 -8.85 15.68
N GLY A 144 3.65 -8.28 16.49
CA GLY A 144 5.07 -8.14 16.20
C GLY A 144 5.44 -6.86 15.44
N HIS A 145 6.74 -6.54 15.51
CA HIS A 145 7.31 -5.39 14.82
C HIS A 145 7.41 -5.67 13.32
N PHE A 146 7.16 -4.69 12.48
CA PHE A 146 7.12 -4.85 11.02
C PHE A 146 8.43 -5.40 10.43
N SER A 147 9.60 -5.17 11.05
CA SER A 147 10.88 -5.75 10.59
C SER A 147 10.94 -7.28 10.65
N LYS A 148 10.01 -7.92 11.34
CA LYS A 148 9.89 -9.38 11.44
C LYS A 148 8.71 -9.94 10.63
N LYS A 149 7.98 -9.06 9.96
CA LYS A 149 6.83 -9.44 9.13
C LYS A 149 7.29 -9.79 7.71
N PRO A 150 6.52 -10.59 6.97
CA PRO A 150 6.79 -10.91 5.58
C PRO A 150 6.51 -9.72 4.64
N ASN A 151 7.14 -9.71 3.47
CA ASN A 151 6.63 -8.95 2.34
C ASN A 151 5.39 -9.65 1.78
N ALA A 152 4.41 -8.89 1.28
CA ALA A 152 3.24 -9.52 0.67
C ALA A 152 3.59 -10.09 -0.72
N VAL A 153 4.23 -9.30 -1.58
CA VAL A 153 4.74 -9.74 -2.88
C VAL A 153 6.19 -9.28 -3.03
N SER A 154 7.09 -10.21 -3.32
CA SER A 154 8.49 -9.92 -3.66
C SER A 154 8.77 -10.37 -5.10
N LEU A 155 9.39 -9.49 -5.91
CA LEU A 155 9.74 -9.79 -7.29
C LEU A 155 11.16 -9.32 -7.57
N PHE A 156 11.99 -10.25 -8.01
CA PHE A 156 13.40 -10.04 -8.34
C PHE A 156 13.63 -10.36 -9.82
N GLU A 157 14.03 -9.37 -10.60
CA GLU A 157 14.27 -9.47 -12.04
C GLU A 157 13.00 -9.86 -12.83
N GLY A 158 12.21 -8.85 -13.19
CA GLY A 158 10.97 -9.08 -13.93
C GLY A 158 10.69 -8.04 -15.01
N ASP A 159 9.94 -8.44 -16.01
CA ASP A 159 9.49 -7.56 -17.10
C ASP A 159 8.01 -7.79 -17.42
N GLN A 160 7.29 -6.72 -17.76
CA GLN A 160 5.85 -6.75 -18.07
C GLN A 160 5.00 -7.26 -16.89
N ILE A 161 4.98 -6.51 -15.79
CA ILE A 161 4.28 -6.89 -14.56
C ILE A 161 3.04 -6.03 -14.40
N ILE A 162 1.88 -6.66 -14.26
CA ILE A 162 0.61 -5.99 -14.01
C ILE A 162 0.04 -6.44 -12.67
N VAL A 163 -0.25 -5.49 -11.79
CA VAL A 163 -0.91 -5.74 -10.51
C VAL A 163 -2.17 -4.91 -10.40
N LYS A 164 -3.32 -5.55 -10.19
CA LYS A 164 -4.62 -4.88 -10.07
C LYS A 164 -5.43 -5.39 -8.89
N ASN A 165 -6.07 -4.47 -8.16
CA ASN A 165 -6.98 -4.81 -7.05
C ASN A 165 -6.32 -5.72 -5.99
N LEU A 166 -5.08 -5.43 -5.61
CA LEU A 166 -4.41 -6.14 -4.52
C LEU A 166 -4.71 -5.43 -3.18
N PHE A 167 -4.99 -6.22 -2.16
CA PHE A 167 -5.07 -5.75 -0.78
C PHE A 167 -3.98 -6.43 0.05
N ALA A 168 -3.12 -5.65 0.70
CA ALA A 168 -2.08 -6.16 1.60
C ALA A 168 -2.12 -5.45 2.94
N LYS A 169 -2.03 -6.21 4.03
CA LYS A 169 -2.10 -5.67 5.40
C LYS A 169 -1.21 -6.42 6.38
N ASN A 170 -0.73 -5.69 7.42
CA ASN A 170 0.11 -6.26 8.49
C ASN A 170 1.38 -6.95 7.94
N ILE A 171 2.06 -6.30 7.02
CA ILE A 171 3.20 -6.83 6.29
C ILE A 171 4.48 -6.00 6.55
N GLN A 172 5.62 -6.47 6.11
CA GLN A 172 6.82 -5.64 6.04
C GLN A 172 6.69 -4.69 4.85
N ASP A 173 6.73 -5.19 3.64
CA ASP A 173 6.52 -4.41 2.43
C ASP A 173 5.33 -4.97 1.66
N GLY A 174 4.44 -4.11 1.16
CA GLY A 174 3.29 -4.54 0.36
C GLY A 174 3.74 -5.13 -0.97
N MET A 175 4.63 -4.43 -1.65
CA MET A 175 5.34 -4.90 -2.83
C MET A 175 6.82 -4.53 -2.69
N TYR A 176 7.70 -5.50 -2.85
CA TYR A 176 9.13 -5.30 -2.99
C TYR A 176 9.57 -5.78 -4.36
N PHE A 177 9.80 -4.83 -5.28
CA PHE A 177 10.17 -5.11 -6.66
C PHE A 177 11.58 -4.58 -6.94
N GLU A 178 12.47 -5.46 -7.33
CA GLU A 178 13.87 -5.16 -7.59
C GLU A 178 14.27 -5.57 -9.01
N LYS A 179 14.91 -4.67 -9.75
CA LYS A 179 15.34 -4.86 -11.14
C LYS A 179 14.15 -5.22 -12.06
N THR A 180 13.09 -4.42 -11.98
CA THR A 180 11.87 -4.66 -12.76
C THR A 180 11.68 -3.61 -13.85
N LYS A 181 11.07 -4.03 -14.96
CA LYS A 181 10.76 -3.15 -16.08
C LYS A 181 9.29 -3.26 -16.47
N ASN A 182 8.74 -2.16 -17.00
CA ASN A 182 7.37 -2.14 -17.52
C ASN A 182 6.35 -2.65 -16.49
N VAL A 183 6.31 -1.98 -15.33
CA VAL A 183 5.43 -2.35 -14.21
C VAL A 183 4.23 -1.42 -14.18
N ASP A 184 3.04 -1.97 -14.07
CA ASP A 184 1.78 -1.26 -13.89
C ASP A 184 1.04 -1.75 -12.65
N VAL A 185 0.90 -0.88 -11.63
CA VAL A 185 0.19 -1.18 -10.38
C VAL A 185 -1.00 -0.26 -10.24
N GLN A 186 -2.19 -0.83 -10.18
CA GLN A 186 -3.43 -0.08 -10.12
C GLN A 186 -4.39 -0.62 -9.04
N HIS A 187 -5.17 0.31 -8.45
CA HIS A 187 -6.25 -0.02 -7.50
C HIS A 187 -5.81 -0.93 -6.35
N THR A 188 -4.58 -0.76 -5.90
CA THR A 188 -3.99 -1.55 -4.82
C THR A 188 -4.10 -0.79 -3.50
N VAL A 189 -4.42 -1.52 -2.43
CA VAL A 189 -4.48 -0.97 -1.07
C VAL A 189 -3.43 -1.66 -0.21
N VAL A 190 -2.52 -0.87 0.39
CA VAL A 190 -1.52 -1.38 1.32
C VAL A 190 -1.57 -0.62 2.63
N GLU A 191 -1.76 -1.33 3.73
CA GLU A 191 -1.88 -0.71 5.05
C GLU A 191 -1.16 -1.48 6.17
N ASP A 192 -0.78 -0.72 7.21
CA ASP A 192 -0.19 -1.26 8.44
C ASP A 192 1.12 -2.02 8.20
N GLY A 193 1.99 -1.47 7.33
CA GLY A 193 3.28 -2.05 6.96
C GLY A 193 4.48 -1.14 7.23
N ARG A 194 5.66 -1.59 6.81
CA ARG A 194 6.86 -0.77 6.76
C ARG A 194 6.84 0.10 5.49
N TYR A 195 6.88 -0.50 4.32
CA TYR A 195 6.77 0.17 3.04
C TYR A 195 5.52 -0.31 2.29
N GLY A 196 4.71 0.64 1.83
CA GLY A 196 3.52 0.29 1.05
C GLY A 196 3.93 -0.29 -0.31
N LEU A 197 4.51 0.53 -1.17
CA LEU A 197 5.04 0.15 -2.48
C LEU A 197 6.53 0.45 -2.52
N HIS A 198 7.37 -0.56 -2.74
CA HIS A 198 8.82 -0.46 -2.70
C HIS A 198 9.44 -0.97 -4.01
N PHE A 199 10.03 -0.06 -4.79
CA PHE A 199 10.66 -0.33 -6.07
C PHE A 199 12.12 0.07 -6.06
N MET A 200 12.99 -0.82 -6.55
CA MET A 200 14.43 -0.57 -6.64
C MET A 200 14.97 -1.01 -8.00
N TYR A 201 15.84 -0.18 -8.58
CA TYR A 201 16.52 -0.48 -9.85
C TYR A 201 15.55 -0.78 -11.00
N GLY A 202 14.53 0.07 -11.16
CA GLY A 202 13.44 -0.15 -12.11
C GLY A 202 13.45 0.82 -13.29
N THR A 203 12.71 0.46 -14.33
CA THR A 203 12.47 1.34 -15.49
C THR A 203 11.02 1.22 -15.95
N ASN A 204 10.39 2.35 -16.33
CA ASN A 204 8.99 2.39 -16.77
C ASN A 204 8.01 1.88 -15.69
N ILE A 205 7.95 2.56 -14.56
CA ILE A 205 7.07 2.20 -13.43
C ILE A 205 5.83 3.08 -13.44
N GLN A 206 4.65 2.48 -13.48
CA GLN A 206 3.36 3.18 -13.42
C GLN A 206 2.62 2.79 -12.14
N LEU A 207 2.30 3.77 -11.30
CA LEU A 207 1.57 3.58 -10.04
C LEU A 207 0.33 4.47 -10.05
N GLN A 208 -0.85 3.89 -10.25
CA GLN A 208 -2.07 4.66 -10.43
C GLN A 208 -3.23 4.17 -9.56
N HIS A 209 -4.01 5.12 -9.04
CA HIS A 209 -5.22 4.81 -8.26
C HIS A 209 -4.98 3.89 -7.05
N ASN A 210 -3.78 3.94 -6.45
CA ASN A 210 -3.46 3.13 -5.28
C ASN A 210 -3.70 3.91 -3.99
N THR A 211 -3.97 3.19 -2.91
CA THR A 211 -4.10 3.74 -1.56
C THR A 211 -3.04 3.12 -0.66
N VAL A 212 -2.18 3.94 -0.08
CA VAL A 212 -1.17 3.50 0.89
C VAL A 212 -1.33 4.28 2.18
N LYS A 213 -1.60 3.58 3.29
CA LYS A 213 -1.90 4.25 4.56
C LYS A 213 -1.36 3.52 5.78
N ASN A 214 -1.08 4.29 6.84
CA ASN A 214 -0.57 3.78 8.12
C ASN A 214 0.74 2.96 7.98
N ASN A 215 1.57 3.25 6.99
CA ASN A 215 2.88 2.61 6.83
C ASN A 215 3.99 3.51 7.43
N VAL A 216 5.21 3.02 7.53
CA VAL A 216 6.37 3.87 7.85
C VAL A 216 6.72 4.74 6.64
N SER A 217 6.74 4.17 5.44
CA SER A 217 6.80 4.89 4.18
C SER A 217 5.70 4.39 3.25
N GLY A 218 4.94 5.32 2.67
CA GLY A 218 3.86 4.95 1.75
C GLY A 218 4.41 4.36 0.46
N MET A 219 5.20 5.12 -0.27
CA MET A 219 5.88 4.68 -1.50
C MET A 219 7.38 4.95 -1.37
N THR A 220 8.20 3.94 -1.58
CA THR A 220 9.65 4.03 -1.60
C THR A 220 10.15 3.64 -2.98
N ILE A 221 10.73 4.58 -3.72
CA ILE A 221 11.12 4.40 -5.12
C ILE A 221 12.58 4.83 -5.24
N MET A 222 13.45 3.87 -5.59
CA MET A 222 14.89 4.08 -5.54
C MET A 222 15.56 3.59 -6.83
N VAL A 223 16.40 4.45 -7.40
CA VAL A 223 17.15 4.16 -8.64
C VAL A 223 16.19 3.73 -9.76
N VAL A 224 15.26 4.62 -10.09
CA VAL A 224 14.23 4.36 -11.12
C VAL A 224 14.27 5.44 -12.18
N GLU A 225 14.22 5.00 -13.43
CA GLU A 225 14.07 5.84 -14.61
C GLU A 225 12.66 5.72 -15.16
N ASN A 226 12.07 6.86 -15.55
CA ASN A 226 10.73 6.96 -16.10
C ASN A 226 9.64 6.39 -15.17
N ALA A 227 9.25 7.19 -14.19
CA ALA A 227 8.16 6.85 -13.27
C ALA A 227 6.92 7.73 -13.53
N TYR A 228 5.75 7.11 -13.68
CA TYR A 228 4.46 7.79 -13.72
C TYR A 228 3.63 7.44 -12.50
N ILE A 229 3.40 8.43 -11.63
CA ILE A 229 2.72 8.22 -10.33
C ILE A 229 1.51 9.16 -10.28
N ALA A 230 0.31 8.60 -10.44
CA ALA A 230 -0.87 9.43 -10.61
C ALA A 230 -2.11 8.91 -9.86
N HIS A 231 -2.95 9.85 -9.39
CA HIS A 231 -4.23 9.54 -8.77
C HIS A 231 -4.15 8.62 -7.54
N ASN A 232 -3.01 8.62 -6.83
CA ASN A 232 -2.84 7.81 -5.63
C ASN A 232 -3.26 8.59 -4.39
N GLN A 233 -3.74 7.87 -3.37
CA GLN A 233 -4.02 8.38 -2.03
C GLN A 233 -2.95 7.87 -1.06
N ILE A 234 -2.17 8.80 -0.51
CA ILE A 234 -0.99 8.51 0.32
C ILE A 234 -1.22 9.21 1.66
N GLU A 235 -1.62 8.44 2.68
CA GLU A 235 -2.14 9.06 3.89
C GLU A 235 -1.70 8.41 5.20
N ARG A 236 -1.57 9.24 6.24
CA ARG A 236 -1.39 8.82 7.64
C ARG A 236 -0.12 8.02 7.90
N GLN A 237 0.98 8.38 7.26
CA GLN A 237 2.30 7.88 7.63
C GLN A 237 2.78 8.70 8.86
N LEU A 238 2.40 8.29 10.07
CA LEU A 238 2.48 9.11 11.29
C LEU A 238 3.62 8.74 12.24
N GLN A 239 4.43 7.75 11.93
CA GLN A 239 5.55 7.38 12.79
C GLN A 239 6.67 8.42 12.74
N LEU A 240 7.54 8.41 13.75
CA LEU A 240 8.73 9.25 13.73
C LEU A 240 9.59 8.94 12.49
N ASN A 241 9.97 9.96 11.73
CA ASN A 241 10.68 9.86 10.46
C ASN A 241 9.92 9.14 9.33
N SER A 242 8.59 9.02 9.45
CA SER A 242 7.77 8.46 8.38
C SER A 242 7.55 9.45 7.24
N ASN A 243 7.23 8.92 6.07
CA ASN A 243 6.96 9.73 4.89
C ASN A 243 5.90 9.10 3.99
N GLY A 244 5.19 9.95 3.25
CA GLY A 244 4.25 9.51 2.23
C GLY A 244 4.97 8.91 1.04
N MET A 245 5.98 9.60 0.50
CA MET A 245 6.76 9.14 -0.65
C MET A 245 8.24 9.46 -0.44
N TYR A 246 9.09 8.46 -0.63
CA TYR A 246 10.54 8.58 -0.64
C TYR A 246 11.09 8.28 -2.03
N LEU A 247 11.75 9.26 -2.64
CA LEU A 247 12.36 9.17 -3.95
C LEU A 247 13.87 9.31 -3.81
N TYR A 248 14.62 8.34 -4.30
CA TYR A 248 16.08 8.34 -4.26
C TYR A 248 16.66 7.99 -5.63
N ASP A 249 17.49 8.88 -6.18
CA ASP A 249 18.13 8.72 -7.49
C ASP A 249 17.11 8.38 -8.59
N ILE A 250 16.21 9.33 -8.81
CA ILE A 250 15.11 9.20 -9.77
C ILE A 250 15.37 10.14 -10.93
N GLU A 251 15.12 9.64 -12.12
CA GLU A 251 15.17 10.44 -13.35
C GLU A 251 13.87 10.32 -14.14
N GLU A 252 13.38 11.48 -14.66
CA GLU A 252 12.19 11.58 -15.52
C GLU A 252 10.90 11.06 -14.84
N ALA A 253 10.63 11.50 -13.60
CA ALA A 253 9.36 11.17 -12.95
C ALA A 253 8.27 12.23 -13.21
N GLN A 254 7.05 11.76 -13.40
CA GLN A 254 5.84 12.56 -13.44
C GLN A 254 4.93 12.16 -12.27
N ILE A 255 4.80 13.05 -11.30
CA ILE A 255 3.98 12.84 -10.11
C ILE A 255 2.79 13.79 -10.18
N THR A 256 1.60 13.27 -10.49
CA THR A 256 0.45 14.12 -10.81
C THR A 256 -0.87 13.64 -10.22
N ASN A 257 -1.73 14.60 -9.82
CA ASN A 257 -3.06 14.32 -9.28
C ASN A 257 -3.08 13.35 -8.08
N ASN A 258 -2.02 13.31 -7.27
CA ASN A 258 -1.99 12.50 -6.05
C ASN A 258 -2.48 13.31 -4.85
N ILE A 259 -3.01 12.62 -3.85
CA ILE A 259 -3.40 13.20 -2.56
C ILE A 259 -2.43 12.71 -1.50
N PHE A 260 -1.71 13.65 -0.88
CA PHE A 260 -0.86 13.42 0.29
C PHE A 260 -1.53 14.01 1.51
N LYS A 261 -1.99 13.17 2.42
CA LYS A 261 -2.79 13.62 3.56
C LYS A 261 -2.28 13.10 4.90
N GLU A 262 -2.17 14.00 5.88
CA GLU A 262 -1.82 13.64 7.26
C GLU A 262 -0.52 12.82 7.37
N ASN A 263 0.51 13.14 6.59
CA ASN A 263 1.82 12.48 6.69
C ASN A 263 2.78 13.31 7.55
N THR A 264 3.69 12.68 8.28
CA THR A 264 4.77 13.38 8.98
C THR A 264 5.63 14.17 7.99
N THR A 265 6.02 13.55 6.88
CA THR A 265 6.58 14.22 5.71
C THR A 265 5.84 13.69 4.47
N ALA A 266 5.28 14.56 3.64
CA ALA A 266 4.56 14.09 2.46
C ALA A 266 5.52 13.49 1.44
N THR A 267 6.59 14.21 1.08
CA THR A 267 7.57 13.73 0.10
C THR A 267 9.02 14.04 0.51
N ILE A 268 9.90 13.07 0.35
CA ILE A 268 11.35 13.22 0.53
C ILE A 268 12.02 12.92 -0.80
N TRP A 269 12.83 13.84 -1.29
CA TRP A 269 13.60 13.72 -2.53
C TRP A 269 15.08 13.73 -2.24
N ASN A 270 15.80 12.79 -2.80
CA ASN A 270 17.25 12.73 -2.76
C ASN A 270 17.75 12.37 -4.16
N GLN A 271 18.42 13.29 -4.83
CA GLN A 271 18.91 13.12 -6.22
C GLN A 271 17.78 12.87 -7.24
N VAL A 272 16.65 13.54 -7.10
CA VAL A 272 15.57 13.52 -8.10
C VAL A 272 15.90 14.54 -9.18
N LYS A 273 15.81 14.13 -10.46
CA LYS A 273 16.22 14.95 -11.61
C LYS A 273 15.13 14.96 -12.68
N ASN A 274 15.07 16.05 -13.44
CA ASN A 274 14.23 16.17 -14.65
C ASN A 274 12.78 15.72 -14.41
N SER A 275 12.22 16.06 -13.26
CA SER A 275 10.95 15.52 -12.80
C SER A 275 9.92 16.62 -12.53
N THR A 276 8.65 16.26 -12.59
CA THR A 276 7.54 17.19 -12.38
C THR A 276 6.58 16.71 -11.32
N PHE A 277 6.16 17.64 -10.45
CA PHE A 277 5.10 17.46 -9.46
C PHE A 277 3.96 18.42 -9.82
N THR A 278 2.85 17.90 -10.33
CA THR A 278 1.78 18.73 -10.86
C THR A 278 0.41 18.32 -10.35
N LYS A 279 -0.44 19.29 -10.01
CA LYS A 279 -1.83 19.05 -9.63
C LYS A 279 -2.00 18.07 -8.46
N ASN A 280 -1.00 17.96 -7.59
CA ASN A 280 -1.11 17.17 -6.37
C ASN A 280 -1.76 18.00 -5.27
N MET A 281 -2.50 17.35 -4.39
CA MET A 281 -3.06 17.95 -3.18
C MET A 281 -2.24 17.51 -1.97
N PHE A 282 -1.72 18.48 -1.23
CA PHE A 282 -0.99 18.25 0.03
C PHE A 282 -1.81 18.81 1.18
N GLN A 283 -2.39 17.93 1.99
CA GLN A 283 -3.32 18.32 3.05
C GLN A 283 -2.85 17.87 4.44
N SER A 284 -2.71 18.82 5.37
CA SER A 284 -2.42 18.54 6.79
C SER A 284 -1.16 17.70 7.02
N ASN A 285 -0.10 17.92 6.24
CA ASN A 285 1.19 17.25 6.43
C ASN A 285 2.11 18.06 7.34
N GLY A 286 3.05 17.40 8.02
CA GLY A 286 4.06 18.09 8.81
C GLY A 286 5.03 18.86 7.90
N THR A 287 5.75 18.19 7.03
CA THR A 287 6.55 18.79 5.95
C THR A 287 6.04 18.28 4.62
N VAL A 288 5.81 19.16 3.63
CA VAL A 288 5.36 18.66 2.32
C VAL A 288 6.54 18.19 1.49
N ILE A 289 7.51 19.05 1.22
CA ILE A 289 8.67 18.72 0.38
C ILE A 289 9.96 18.83 1.21
N HIS A 290 10.70 17.73 1.28
CA HIS A 290 12.07 17.71 1.78
C HIS A 290 12.99 17.28 0.64
N SER A 291 13.64 18.24 0.00
CA SER A 291 14.50 18.05 -1.15
C SER A 291 15.98 18.08 -0.78
N ARG A 292 16.77 17.25 -1.45
CA ARG A 292 18.23 17.26 -1.40
C ARG A 292 18.81 16.88 -2.76
N SER A 293 19.73 17.72 -3.25
CA SER A 293 20.47 17.46 -4.49
C SER A 293 19.58 17.10 -5.70
N SER A 294 18.45 17.82 -5.85
CA SER A 294 17.41 17.48 -6.82
C SER A 294 17.24 18.59 -7.87
N PRO A 295 18.11 18.64 -8.89
CA PRO A 295 18.07 19.68 -9.93
C PRO A 295 16.97 19.44 -10.97
N ASN A 296 16.51 20.51 -11.61
CA ASN A 296 15.51 20.48 -12.68
C ASN A 296 14.19 19.80 -12.28
N VAL A 297 13.76 19.99 -11.03
CA VAL A 297 12.44 19.58 -10.60
C VAL A 297 11.50 20.78 -10.62
N THR A 298 10.32 20.61 -11.22
CA THR A 298 9.28 21.63 -11.28
C THR A 298 8.07 21.20 -10.45
N VAL A 299 7.64 22.09 -9.57
CA VAL A 299 6.45 21.92 -8.71
C VAL A 299 5.43 22.97 -9.13
N THR A 300 4.37 22.55 -9.83
CA THR A 300 3.43 23.49 -10.45
C THR A 300 1.99 23.03 -10.33
N GLU A 301 1.07 23.99 -10.20
CA GLU A 301 -0.37 23.72 -10.11
C GLU A 301 -0.77 22.78 -8.97
N ASN A 302 0.03 22.69 -7.89
CA ASN A 302 -0.32 21.90 -6.72
C ASN A 302 -1.11 22.74 -5.71
N GLU A 303 -1.86 22.06 -4.85
CA GLU A 303 -2.63 22.66 -3.78
C GLU A 303 -2.02 22.31 -2.41
N PHE A 304 -1.67 23.31 -1.61
CA PHE A 304 -1.11 23.18 -0.28
C PHE A 304 -2.11 23.68 0.76
N GLN A 305 -2.62 22.79 1.62
CA GLN A 305 -3.67 23.11 2.61
C GLN A 305 -3.31 22.61 4.01
N GLY A 306 -3.27 23.50 5.00
CA GLY A 306 -3.08 23.15 6.40
C GLY A 306 -1.78 22.44 6.71
N ASN A 307 -0.74 22.63 5.91
CA ASN A 307 0.55 22.02 6.12
C ASN A 307 1.41 22.87 7.08
N ILE A 308 2.26 22.24 7.90
CA ILE A 308 3.10 22.97 8.84
C ILE A 308 4.28 23.64 8.13
N LEU A 309 4.90 22.92 7.18
CA LEU A 309 6.02 23.42 6.40
C LEU A 309 5.84 23.00 4.93
N THR A 310 5.74 23.97 4.05
CA THR A 310 5.54 23.72 2.62
C THR A 310 6.75 23.05 1.98
N ALA A 311 7.95 23.59 2.20
CA ALA A 311 9.12 23.03 1.56
C ALA A 311 10.43 23.38 2.30
N ARG A 312 11.40 22.48 2.18
CA ARG A 312 12.81 22.73 2.52
C ARG A 312 13.72 22.06 1.50
N SER A 313 14.81 22.73 1.17
CA SER A 313 15.80 22.24 0.21
C SER A 313 17.21 22.51 0.72
N ASP A 314 18.20 21.84 0.15
CA ASP A 314 19.61 22.23 0.19
C ASP A 314 19.90 23.32 -0.88
N GLU A 315 21.18 23.54 -1.18
CA GLU A 315 21.64 24.59 -2.11
C GLU A 315 21.16 24.41 -3.57
N ILE A 316 20.73 23.21 -3.94
CA ILE A 316 20.29 22.90 -5.30
C ILE A 316 18.78 23.04 -5.42
N GLY A 317 18.14 23.98 -5.03
CA GLY A 317 16.69 24.18 -5.05
C GLY A 317 15.92 23.58 -6.23
N PHE A 318 14.62 23.66 -6.17
CA PHE A 318 13.69 23.30 -7.23
C PHE A 318 12.77 24.48 -7.55
N VAL A 319 12.04 24.42 -8.66
CA VAL A 319 11.20 25.53 -9.12
C VAL A 319 9.78 25.35 -8.59
N LEU A 320 9.30 26.35 -7.83
CA LEU A 320 7.89 26.53 -7.49
C LEU A 320 7.26 27.49 -8.49
N ASN A 321 6.15 27.15 -9.09
CA ASN A 321 5.45 28.02 -10.02
C ASN A 321 3.96 27.68 -10.11
N ARG A 322 3.10 28.67 -9.98
CA ARG A 322 1.63 28.54 -10.13
C ARG A 322 1.03 27.50 -9.17
N ASN A 323 1.45 27.49 -7.91
CA ASN A 323 0.83 26.66 -6.90
C ASN A 323 -0.15 27.47 -6.05
N HIS A 324 -1.11 26.79 -5.46
CA HIS A 324 -2.07 27.37 -4.53
C HIS A 324 -1.62 27.08 -3.09
N TYR A 325 -1.61 28.11 -2.24
CA TYR A 325 -1.23 28.02 -0.82
C TYR A 325 -2.34 28.65 0.04
N ASP A 326 -2.80 27.96 1.05
CA ASP A 326 -3.87 28.43 1.93
C ASP A 326 -3.46 29.58 2.86
N ASP A 327 -2.16 29.77 3.06
CA ASP A 327 -1.57 30.89 3.83
C ASP A 327 -1.11 32.07 2.94
N TYR A 328 -1.36 32.05 1.62
CA TYR A 328 -1.02 33.13 0.72
C TYR A 328 -2.02 34.28 0.84
N ASN A 329 -1.51 35.48 1.17
CA ASN A 329 -2.29 36.70 1.39
C ASN A 329 -2.01 37.78 0.33
N GLY A 330 -1.51 37.42 -0.84
CA GLY A 330 -1.21 38.36 -1.91
C GLY A 330 -2.46 38.90 -2.59
N TYR A 331 -2.26 39.87 -3.49
CA TYR A 331 -3.31 40.52 -4.27
C TYR A 331 -3.15 40.16 -5.74
N ASP A 332 -4.24 40.12 -6.47
CA ASP A 332 -4.31 40.00 -7.91
C ASP A 332 -4.92 41.32 -8.44
N PHE A 333 -4.06 42.27 -8.86
CA PHE A 333 -4.49 43.59 -9.31
C PHE A 333 -4.99 43.61 -10.75
N ASN A 334 -4.55 42.65 -11.56
CA ASN A 334 -4.89 42.57 -12.96
C ASN A 334 -6.01 41.56 -13.26
N ALA A 335 -6.49 40.82 -12.25
CA ALA A 335 -7.55 39.81 -12.31
C ALA A 335 -7.26 38.67 -13.30
N ASP A 336 -6.00 38.22 -13.37
CA ASP A 336 -5.59 37.08 -14.19
C ASP A 336 -5.56 35.73 -13.43
N GLY A 337 -5.92 35.76 -12.13
CA GLY A 337 -5.94 34.59 -11.25
C GLY A 337 -4.58 34.22 -10.65
N LEU A 338 -3.58 35.06 -10.87
CA LEU A 338 -2.24 34.94 -10.27
C LEU A 338 -2.04 36.06 -9.25
N GLY A 339 -1.30 35.76 -8.20
CA GLY A 339 -0.92 36.79 -7.25
C GLY A 339 0.24 37.64 -7.81
N ASP A 340 0.09 38.96 -7.71
CA ASP A 340 1.10 39.94 -8.10
C ASP A 340 2.25 40.10 -7.09
N THR A 341 2.21 39.32 -6.01
CA THR A 341 3.27 39.27 -4.99
C THR A 341 3.76 37.83 -4.84
N ASP A 342 5.08 37.67 -4.68
CA ASP A 342 5.69 36.36 -4.56
C ASP A 342 5.22 35.63 -3.29
N TYR A 343 5.01 34.32 -3.37
CA TYR A 343 4.88 33.45 -2.20
C TYR A 343 6.26 32.97 -1.76
N HIS A 344 6.54 33.10 -0.49
CA HIS A 344 7.81 32.65 0.12
C HIS A 344 7.55 31.52 1.12
N SER A 345 8.15 30.36 0.88
CA SER A 345 8.14 29.27 1.86
C SER A 345 9.15 29.55 2.98
N PHE A 346 8.68 29.82 4.17
CA PHE A 346 9.54 30.18 5.32
C PHE A 346 10.11 28.97 6.03
N THR A 347 11.38 29.04 6.40
CA THR A 347 12.13 27.86 6.79
C THR A 347 12.68 27.86 8.23
N SER A 348 12.87 29.00 8.90
CA SER A 348 13.58 29.03 10.17
C SER A 348 12.93 28.22 11.29
N PHE A 349 11.68 28.52 11.61
CA PHE A 349 10.97 27.74 12.64
C PHE A 349 10.52 26.39 12.12
N GLY A 350 10.15 26.30 10.86
CA GLY A 350 9.81 25.04 10.18
C GLY A 350 10.96 24.03 10.24
N GLN A 351 12.19 24.45 10.03
CA GLN A 351 13.38 23.58 10.19
C GLN A 351 13.56 23.05 11.63
N TRP A 352 13.22 23.87 12.62
CA TRP A 352 13.28 23.42 14.01
C TRP A 352 12.21 22.39 14.33
N MET A 353 11.00 22.55 13.79
CA MET A 353 9.91 21.57 13.94
C MET A 353 10.25 20.24 13.29
N VAL A 354 10.88 20.25 12.12
CA VAL A 354 11.32 19.00 11.45
C VAL A 354 12.40 18.27 12.26
N ARG A 355 13.29 19.01 12.93
CA ARG A 355 14.33 18.41 13.81
C ARG A 355 13.76 17.92 15.14
N LYS A 356 12.77 18.61 15.68
CA LYS A 356 12.14 18.30 16.97
C LYS A 356 10.62 18.49 16.84
N PRO A 357 9.86 17.45 16.55
CA PRO A 357 8.41 17.53 16.31
C PRO A 357 7.62 18.19 17.43
N VAL A 358 8.15 18.19 18.68
CA VAL A 358 7.50 18.87 19.81
C VAL A 358 7.29 20.37 19.57
N TYR A 359 8.09 21.00 18.71
CA TYR A 359 7.93 22.42 18.40
C TYR A 359 6.66 22.73 17.59
N GLN A 360 6.03 21.74 16.96
CA GLN A 360 4.75 21.93 16.27
C GLN A 360 3.64 22.49 17.18
N TYR A 361 3.69 22.21 18.48
CA TYR A 361 2.73 22.76 19.45
C TYR A 361 2.85 24.26 19.67
N TYR A 362 3.93 24.88 19.20
CA TYR A 362 4.17 26.32 19.33
C TYR A 362 3.91 27.11 18.05
N VAL A 363 3.48 26.47 16.99
CA VAL A 363 3.28 27.07 15.65
C VAL A 363 2.43 28.34 15.68
N GLU A 364 1.34 28.32 16.44
CA GLU A 364 0.44 29.48 16.58
C GLU A 364 0.82 30.41 17.75
N SER A 365 1.97 30.20 18.38
CA SER A 365 2.38 31.09 19.47
C SER A 365 2.79 32.46 18.93
N PRO A 366 2.54 33.55 19.70
CA PRO A 366 2.97 34.90 19.30
C PRO A 366 4.46 34.99 18.98
N SER A 367 5.29 34.20 19.65
CA SER A 367 6.75 34.15 19.41
C SER A 367 7.09 33.60 18.05
N VAL A 368 6.41 32.53 17.59
CA VAL A 368 6.60 31.96 16.27
C VAL A 368 6.06 32.89 15.18
N THR A 369 4.91 33.51 15.41
CA THR A 369 4.38 34.54 14.51
C THR A 369 5.35 35.71 14.34
N LEU A 370 6.00 36.12 15.42
CA LEU A 370 7.03 37.17 15.37
C LEU A 370 8.28 36.71 14.63
N LEU A 371 8.76 35.49 14.89
CA LEU A 371 9.90 34.89 14.18
C LEU A 371 9.62 34.78 12.68
N ASN A 372 8.47 34.30 12.28
CA ASN A 372 8.08 34.24 10.87
C ASN A 372 8.03 35.62 10.20
N LYS A 373 7.56 36.64 10.90
CA LYS A 373 7.59 38.04 10.39
C LYS A 373 9.01 38.59 10.30
N LEU A 374 9.89 38.25 11.24
CA LEU A 374 11.31 38.63 11.17
C LEU A 374 12.02 37.90 10.04
N ASP A 375 11.75 36.61 9.82
CA ASP A 375 12.26 35.87 8.67
C ASP A 375 11.83 36.52 7.34
N GLN A 376 10.59 36.96 7.22
CA GLN A 376 10.10 37.72 6.06
C GLN A 376 10.91 38.99 5.81
N GLN A 377 11.26 39.71 6.85
CA GLN A 377 12.03 40.96 6.74
C GLN A 377 13.54 40.74 6.50
N LEU A 378 14.06 39.59 6.93
CA LEU A 378 15.49 39.26 6.81
C LEU A 378 15.80 38.41 5.56
N SER A 379 14.80 37.92 4.85
CA SER A 379 14.96 37.05 3.67
C SER A 379 15.67 37.73 2.51
N ASP A 380 15.74 39.07 2.48
CA ASP A 380 16.49 39.81 1.46
C ASP A 380 18.03 39.64 1.54
N THR A 381 18.52 38.99 2.59
CA THR A 381 19.98 38.97 2.85
C THR A 381 20.63 37.59 2.95
N GLN A 382 19.91 36.50 3.12
CA GLN A 382 20.56 35.18 3.24
C GLN A 382 19.71 34.00 2.75
N ASN A 383 20.12 33.45 1.61
CA ASN A 383 20.10 32.03 1.22
C ASN A 383 18.84 31.20 1.43
N MET A 384 18.25 30.79 0.31
CA MET A 384 17.39 29.61 0.13
C MET A 384 15.96 29.74 0.64
N VAL A 385 15.33 30.82 0.33
CA VAL A 385 13.87 30.91 0.31
C VAL A 385 13.40 30.34 -1.02
N LEU A 386 12.62 29.27 -0.96
CA LEU A 386 11.92 28.77 -2.14
C LEU A 386 10.78 29.74 -2.43
N VAL A 387 10.77 30.29 -3.65
CA VAL A 387 9.84 31.34 -4.05
C VAL A 387 8.97 30.85 -5.19
N ASP A 388 7.66 31.00 -5.06
CA ASP A 388 6.71 30.94 -6.19
C ASP A 388 6.38 32.38 -6.62
N LYS A 389 6.81 32.73 -7.82
CA LYS A 389 6.62 34.09 -8.35
C LYS A 389 5.26 34.32 -8.97
N ASN A 390 4.50 33.27 -9.18
CA ASN A 390 3.17 33.34 -9.78
C ASN A 390 2.19 32.45 -9.00
N PRO A 391 2.01 32.66 -7.69
CA PRO A 391 1.12 31.82 -6.91
C PRO A 391 -0.33 31.98 -7.41
N LEU A 392 -1.08 30.87 -7.40
CA LEU A 392 -2.49 30.89 -7.77
C LEU A 392 -3.33 31.53 -6.69
N MET A 393 -4.22 32.45 -7.05
CA MET A 393 -5.22 33.00 -6.15
C MET A 393 -6.29 31.97 -5.81
N MET A 394 -6.84 32.06 -4.61
CA MET A 394 -8.04 31.30 -4.27
C MET A 394 -9.18 31.70 -5.22
N THR A 395 -9.57 30.81 -6.09
CA THR A 395 -10.93 30.89 -6.63
C THR A 395 -11.86 30.65 -5.44
N GLU A 396 -12.72 31.62 -5.11
CA GLU A 396 -13.74 31.45 -4.05
C GLU A 396 -14.39 30.08 -4.24
N LYS A 397 -14.05 29.12 -3.38
CA LYS A 397 -14.83 27.88 -3.30
C LYS A 397 -16.24 28.34 -2.96
N LYS A 398 -17.20 28.14 -3.87
CA LYS A 398 -18.62 28.26 -3.54
C LYS A 398 -18.79 27.69 -2.15
N GLU A 399 -19.16 28.55 -1.20
CA GLU A 399 -19.43 28.13 0.17
C GLU A 399 -20.29 26.87 0.08
N GLN A 400 -19.76 25.74 0.49
CA GLN A 400 -20.61 24.60 0.79
C GLN A 400 -21.52 25.11 1.89
N SER A 401 -22.75 25.44 1.51
CA SER A 401 -23.78 25.88 2.46
C SER A 401 -23.78 24.82 3.55
N ILE A 402 -23.39 25.24 4.75
CA ILE A 402 -23.45 24.37 5.93
C ILE A 402 -24.93 23.96 6.01
N GLN A 403 -25.26 22.79 5.51
CA GLN A 403 -26.58 22.23 5.69
C GLN A 403 -26.72 21.90 7.17
N LEU A 404 -27.30 22.82 7.90
CA LEU A 404 -27.58 22.63 9.32
C LEU A 404 -28.50 21.41 9.43
N ASN A 405 -27.98 20.32 9.97
CA ASN A 405 -28.81 19.15 10.20
C ASN A 405 -29.71 19.41 11.39
N TRP A 406 -30.89 19.95 11.09
CA TRP A 406 -31.91 20.35 12.07
C TRP A 406 -32.29 19.22 13.04
N LEU A 407 -32.24 17.96 12.60
CA LEU A 407 -32.50 16.78 13.43
C LEU A 407 -31.42 16.61 14.54
N HIS A 408 -30.15 16.82 14.22
CA HIS A 408 -29.08 16.79 15.22
C HIS A 408 -29.13 17.98 16.16
N LEU A 409 -29.51 19.16 15.66
CA LEU A 409 -29.69 20.36 16.50
C LEU A 409 -30.84 20.19 17.47
N LEU A 410 -31.99 19.69 17.01
CA LEU A 410 -33.14 19.39 17.86
C LEU A 410 -32.85 18.27 18.87
N GLY A 411 -32.12 17.24 18.47
CA GLY A 411 -31.73 16.16 19.39
C GLY A 411 -30.77 16.63 20.49
N SER A 412 -29.81 17.47 20.16
CA SER A 412 -28.88 18.03 21.15
C SER A 412 -29.56 19.02 22.12
N THR A 413 -30.46 19.87 21.63
CA THR A 413 -31.22 20.76 22.49
C THR A 413 -32.20 20.04 23.40
N ALA A 414 -32.87 18.98 22.92
CA ALA A 414 -33.73 18.13 23.75
C ALA A 414 -32.91 17.40 24.84
N SER A 415 -31.72 16.90 24.53
CA SER A 415 -30.83 16.27 25.51
C SER A 415 -30.38 17.24 26.60
N LEU A 416 -30.06 18.49 26.25
CA LEU A 416 -29.71 19.52 27.21
C LEU A 416 -30.90 19.87 28.13
N PHE A 417 -32.11 19.88 27.58
CA PHE A 417 -33.33 20.15 28.36
C PHE A 417 -33.61 19.03 29.36
N VAL A 418 -33.40 17.77 28.98
CA VAL A 418 -33.56 16.62 29.86
C VAL A 418 -32.51 16.67 30.99
N LEU A 419 -31.24 16.92 30.66
CA LEU A 419 -30.18 17.09 31.65
C LEU A 419 -30.44 18.23 32.63
N PHE A 420 -30.91 19.36 32.15
CA PHE A 420 -31.29 20.49 32.99
C PHE A 420 -32.49 20.16 33.91
N SER A 421 -33.46 19.41 33.40
CA SER A 421 -34.62 18.99 34.17
C SER A 421 -34.25 17.97 35.27
N ILE A 422 -33.33 17.07 35.01
CA ILE A 422 -32.78 16.13 36.00
C ILE A 422 -31.98 16.91 37.04
N TRP A 423 -31.13 17.84 36.63
CA TRP A 423 -30.34 18.65 37.55
C TRP A 423 -31.22 19.49 38.49
N ARG A 424 -32.33 20.08 37.97
CA ARG A 424 -33.29 20.81 38.77
C ARG A 424 -34.05 19.93 39.78
N LYS A 425 -34.26 18.64 39.50
CA LYS A 425 -34.92 17.70 40.44
C LYS A 425 -33.97 17.16 41.52
N LEU A 426 -32.65 17.23 41.29
CA LEU A 426 -31.64 16.79 42.22
C LEU A 426 -31.16 17.92 43.16
N ARG A 427 -31.62 19.13 42.98
CA ARG A 427 -31.45 20.28 43.85
C ARG A 427 -32.73 20.55 44.61
#